data_b136fbe2cc28033022e67b5d1503a08c
#
_entry.id   b136fbe2cc28033022e67b5d1503a08c
#
_cell.length_a   1.000
_cell.length_b   1.000
_cell.length_c   1.000
_cell.angle_alpha   90.00
_cell.angle_beta   90.00
_cell.angle_gamma   90.00
#
_symmetry.space_group_name_H-M   'P 1'
#
loop_
_entity.id
_entity.type
_entity.pdbx_description
1 polymer ?
#
loop_
_entity_poly.entity_id
_entity_poly.type
_entity_poly.pdbx_seq_one_letter_code
_entity_poly.pdbx_strand_id
1 'polypeptide(L)'
;FYSEITDYRTAKDIGIDRPTKNEILYNIPPTPDQEAFIQSLMQFAKTGDATLLGREPLSQREEKAKMLIATDYARKMSLDMRMVSGIYDDHPDNKASHCAANIAKYYNRFNAQKGTQFVFSDLGTYKPNEWNVYSEIKRKLVEDHGIPAHEIRFIQEAKNDKQRKDLINGMNEGKIRVLFGSTSMLGTGVNAQKRAVVVHHLD
;
A
#
# COMPACT_ATOMS: atom_id res chain seq x y z
N PHE A 1 -12.01 10.44 -4.77
CA PHE A 1 -11.18 11.00 -5.84
C PHE A 1 -11.77 10.73 -7.21
N TYR A 2 -12.04 9.48 -7.55
CA TYR A 2 -12.66 9.11 -8.81
C TYR A 2 -14.03 9.75 -9.02
N SER A 3 -14.82 9.84 -7.98
CA SER A 3 -16.14 10.45 -8.03
C SER A 3 -16.10 11.97 -8.28
N GLU A 4 -14.93 12.60 -8.04
CA GLU A 4 -14.76 14.05 -8.24
C GLU A 4 -14.35 14.42 -9.64
N ILE A 5 -13.64 13.52 -10.36
CA ILE A 5 -13.03 13.83 -11.65
C ILE A 5 -13.62 13.04 -12.82
N THR A 6 -14.51 12.08 -12.56
CA THR A 6 -15.14 11.28 -13.61
C THR A 6 -16.65 11.39 -13.53
N ASP A 7 -17.33 11.26 -14.67
CA ASP A 7 -18.77 11.10 -14.71
C ASP A 7 -19.09 9.71 -14.17
N TYR A 8 -19.29 9.67 -12.88
CA TYR A 8 -19.45 8.44 -12.14
C TYR A 8 -20.93 8.08 -11.99
N ARG A 9 -21.36 7.08 -12.75
CA ARG A 9 -22.70 6.52 -12.59
C ARG A 9 -22.66 5.35 -11.64
N THR A 10 -23.40 5.49 -10.55
CA THR A 10 -23.49 4.43 -9.56
C THR A 10 -24.41 3.31 -10.05
N ALA A 11 -24.30 2.13 -9.46
CA ALA A 11 -25.21 1.03 -9.75
C ALA A 11 -26.65 1.39 -9.43
N LYS A 12 -26.88 2.26 -8.45
CA LYS A 12 -28.21 2.80 -8.13
C LYS A 12 -28.79 3.60 -9.27
N ASP A 13 -27.98 4.42 -9.95
CA ASP A 13 -28.42 5.24 -11.08
C ASP A 13 -28.88 4.42 -12.28
N ILE A 14 -28.34 3.22 -12.45
CA ILE A 14 -28.70 2.29 -13.51
C ILE A 14 -29.56 1.12 -13.06
N GLY A 15 -30.04 1.15 -11.81
CA GLY A 15 -30.94 0.13 -11.26
C GLY A 15 -30.27 -1.15 -10.78
N ILE A 16 -28.96 -1.14 -10.52
CA ILE A 16 -28.21 -2.27 -9.99
C ILE A 16 -27.90 -2.03 -8.51
N ASP A 17 -28.19 -3.01 -7.66
CA ASP A 17 -27.87 -2.92 -6.24
C ASP A 17 -26.36 -3.01 -6.01
N ARG A 18 -25.85 -2.14 -5.15
CA ARG A 18 -24.46 -2.14 -4.69
C ARG A 18 -24.41 -2.07 -3.17
N PRO A 19 -23.35 -2.64 -2.54
CA PRO A 19 -23.10 -2.42 -1.13
C PRO A 19 -22.88 -0.93 -0.83
N THR A 20 -23.31 -0.52 0.36
CA THR A 20 -23.02 0.84 0.84
C THR A 20 -21.52 1.00 1.07
N LYS A 21 -20.95 2.09 0.52
CA LYS A 21 -19.55 2.43 0.69
C LYS A 21 -19.38 3.38 1.86
N ASN A 22 -18.56 2.99 2.83
CA ASN A 22 -18.09 3.88 3.91
C ASN A 22 -16.62 4.19 3.68
N GLU A 23 -16.30 5.45 3.47
CA GLU A 23 -14.92 5.90 3.37
C GLU A 23 -14.43 6.36 4.74
N ILE A 24 -13.29 5.82 5.15
CA ILE A 24 -12.62 6.20 6.39
C ILE A 24 -11.23 6.72 6.05
N LEU A 25 -10.97 7.98 6.37
CA LEU A 25 -9.66 8.58 6.23
C LEU A 25 -8.88 8.41 7.53
N TYR A 26 -7.79 7.63 7.47
CA TYR A 26 -6.88 7.47 8.59
C TYR A 26 -5.74 8.48 8.48
N ASN A 27 -5.72 9.46 9.38
CA ASN A 27 -4.58 10.35 9.54
C ASN A 27 -3.58 9.71 10.49
N ILE A 28 -2.46 9.26 9.93
CA ILE A 28 -1.37 8.69 10.72
C ILE A 28 -0.31 9.79 10.88
N PRO A 29 -0.08 10.27 12.11
CA PRO A 29 0.96 11.29 12.35
C PRO A 29 2.33 10.78 11.90
N PRO A 30 3.20 11.64 11.38
CA PRO A 30 4.56 11.24 11.02
C PRO A 30 5.32 10.76 12.26
N THR A 31 6.16 9.73 12.06
CA THR A 31 7.10 9.28 13.10
C THR A 31 8.21 10.30 13.29
N PRO A 32 8.98 10.26 14.41
CA PRO A 32 10.09 11.17 14.61
C PRO A 32 11.11 11.18 13.48
N ASP A 33 11.42 10.02 12.89
CA ASP A 33 12.31 9.91 11.74
C ASP A 33 11.74 10.60 10.50
N GLN A 34 10.44 10.48 10.28
CA GLN A 34 9.76 11.17 9.17
C GLN A 34 9.78 12.69 9.38
N GLU A 35 9.53 13.17 10.59
CA GLU A 35 9.59 14.60 10.91
C GLU A 35 10.99 15.19 10.67
N ALA A 36 12.02 14.49 11.11
CA ALA A 36 13.41 14.90 10.87
C ALA A 36 13.74 14.90 9.37
N PHE A 37 13.32 13.89 8.65
CA PHE A 37 13.56 13.79 7.21
C PHE A 37 12.82 14.87 6.41
N ILE A 38 11.60 15.23 6.81
CA ILE A 38 10.85 16.33 6.18
C ILE A 38 11.66 17.62 6.24
N GLN A 39 12.30 17.93 7.37
CA GLN A 39 13.15 19.12 7.50
C GLN A 39 14.34 19.07 6.55
N SER A 40 15.02 17.93 6.47
CA SER A 40 16.13 17.71 5.53
C SER A 40 15.68 17.86 4.08
N LEU A 41 14.51 17.34 3.75
CA LEU A 41 13.94 17.42 2.41
C LEU A 41 13.58 18.85 2.02
N MET A 42 13.03 19.62 2.95
CA MET A 42 12.74 21.05 2.73
C MET A 42 14.01 21.85 2.48
N GLN A 43 15.08 21.59 3.24
CA GLN A 43 16.37 22.23 3.03
C GLN A 43 17.00 21.82 1.69
N PHE A 44 16.92 20.55 1.33
CA PHE A 44 17.34 20.07 0.01
C PHE A 44 16.61 20.81 -1.11
N ALA A 45 15.31 20.96 -1.00
CA ALA A 45 14.51 21.67 -2.01
C ALA A 45 14.95 23.14 -2.19
N LYS A 46 15.44 23.78 -1.12
CA LYS A 46 15.94 25.16 -1.14
C LYS A 46 17.38 25.25 -1.66
N THR A 47 18.25 24.37 -1.21
CA THR A 47 19.71 24.49 -1.41
C THR A 47 20.26 23.60 -2.52
N GLY A 48 19.57 22.51 -2.86
CA GLY A 48 20.10 21.48 -3.77
C GLY A 48 21.16 20.59 -3.13
N ASP A 49 21.41 20.71 -1.84
CA ASP A 49 22.42 19.91 -1.13
C ASP A 49 21.89 18.51 -0.83
N ALA A 50 22.20 17.56 -1.74
CA ALA A 50 21.75 16.18 -1.63
C ALA A 50 22.40 15.41 -0.47
N THR A 51 23.47 15.93 0.13
CA THR A 51 24.06 15.29 1.31
C THR A 51 23.11 15.32 2.51
N LEU A 52 22.18 16.27 2.55
CA LEU A 52 21.11 16.34 3.54
C LEU A 52 20.18 15.12 3.50
N LEU A 53 20.11 14.44 2.35
CA LEU A 53 19.30 13.23 2.16
C LEU A 53 20.13 11.96 2.36
N GLY A 54 21.39 12.07 2.79
CA GLY A 54 22.29 10.94 2.98
C GLY A 54 22.83 10.33 1.70
N ARG A 55 22.90 11.10 0.62
CA ARG A 55 23.40 10.65 -0.69
C ARG A 55 24.50 11.56 -1.22
N GLU A 56 25.17 11.11 -2.28
CA GLU A 56 26.16 11.91 -2.99
C GLU A 56 25.53 13.18 -3.57
N PRO A 57 26.34 14.25 -3.76
CA PRO A 57 25.88 15.47 -4.41
C PRO A 57 25.26 15.21 -5.78
N LEU A 58 24.31 16.06 -6.17
CA LEU A 58 23.66 15.95 -7.47
C LEU A 58 24.64 16.18 -8.62
N SER A 59 24.52 15.37 -9.67
CA SER A 59 25.17 15.65 -10.95
C SER A 59 24.48 16.83 -11.63
N GLN A 60 25.12 17.41 -12.65
CA GLN A 60 24.53 18.50 -13.45
C GLN A 60 23.15 18.11 -14.05
N ARG A 61 22.99 16.86 -14.45
CA ARG A 61 21.73 16.35 -14.98
C ARG A 61 20.67 16.29 -13.88
N GLU A 62 21.06 15.79 -12.71
CA GLU A 62 20.17 15.66 -11.57
C GLU A 62 19.75 17.02 -11.01
N GLU A 63 20.59 18.05 -11.06
CA GLU A 63 20.23 19.40 -10.61
C GLU A 63 19.01 19.94 -11.36
N LYS A 64 18.91 19.64 -12.65
CA LYS A 64 17.73 20.03 -13.46
C LYS A 64 16.46 19.30 -13.05
N ALA A 65 16.59 18.14 -12.42
CA ALA A 65 15.50 17.31 -11.95
C ALA A 65 15.34 17.37 -10.41
N LYS A 66 15.89 18.37 -9.75
CA LYS A 66 15.92 18.49 -8.29
C LYS A 66 14.52 18.31 -7.67
N MET A 67 13.51 18.97 -8.20
CA MET A 67 12.15 18.89 -7.65
C MET A 67 11.51 17.52 -7.87
N LEU A 68 11.85 16.86 -8.97
CA LEU A 68 11.39 15.49 -9.22
C LEU A 68 12.03 14.52 -8.22
N ILE A 69 13.31 14.70 -7.93
CA ILE A 69 14.03 13.91 -6.90
C ILE A 69 13.41 14.14 -5.52
N ALA A 70 13.14 15.41 -5.17
CA ALA A 70 12.49 15.75 -3.91
C ALA A 70 11.12 15.10 -3.78
N THR A 71 10.32 15.11 -4.84
CA THR A 71 9.00 14.48 -4.87
C THR A 71 9.09 12.97 -4.69
N ASP A 72 10.05 12.31 -5.35
CA ASP A 72 10.26 10.87 -5.20
C ASP A 72 10.60 10.49 -3.75
N TYR A 73 11.51 11.23 -3.12
CA TYR A 73 11.84 11.02 -1.70
C TYR A 73 10.63 11.27 -0.78
N ALA A 74 9.84 12.31 -1.07
CA ALA A 74 8.64 12.63 -0.29
C ALA A 74 7.62 11.49 -0.35
N ARG A 75 7.40 10.92 -1.52
CA ARG A 75 6.48 9.78 -1.70
C ARG A 75 6.96 8.54 -0.96
N LYS A 76 8.24 8.20 -1.08
CA LYS A 76 8.85 7.06 -0.39
C LYS A 76 8.78 7.23 1.12
N MET A 77 9.20 8.38 1.62
CA MET A 77 9.18 8.73 3.04
C MET A 77 7.77 8.66 3.62
N SER A 78 6.77 9.12 2.88
CA SER A 78 5.37 9.10 3.30
C SER A 78 4.84 7.69 3.49
N LEU A 79 5.31 6.75 2.69
CA LEU A 79 4.90 5.36 2.80
C LEU A 79 5.67 4.64 3.92
N ASP A 80 6.99 4.69 3.90
CA ASP A 80 7.85 4.12 4.95
C ASP A 80 9.28 4.65 4.80
N MET A 81 9.91 5.02 5.92
CA MET A 81 11.29 5.51 5.92
C MET A 81 12.28 4.48 5.41
N ARG A 82 11.99 3.19 5.58
CA ARG A 82 12.84 2.11 5.07
C ARG A 82 12.88 2.02 3.55
N MET A 83 11.96 2.69 2.85
CA MET A 83 12.05 2.89 1.40
C MET A 83 13.10 3.91 1.01
N VAL A 84 13.44 4.82 1.91
CA VAL A 84 14.48 5.84 1.70
C VAL A 84 15.87 5.24 1.94
N SER A 85 16.03 4.53 3.06
CA SER A 85 17.31 3.92 3.43
C SER A 85 17.11 2.77 4.41
N GLY A 86 17.96 1.74 4.28
CA GLY A 86 17.99 0.61 5.20
C GLY A 86 18.52 0.91 6.59
N ILE A 87 19.00 2.14 6.84
CA ILE A 87 19.45 2.55 8.18
C ILE A 87 18.29 2.82 9.14
N TYR A 88 17.10 3.04 8.62
CA TYR A 88 15.93 3.30 9.44
C TYR A 88 15.32 2.02 9.97
N ASP A 89 14.86 2.09 11.22
CA ASP A 89 14.20 0.99 11.91
C ASP A 89 12.68 1.02 11.70
N ASP A 90 12.04 -0.08 12.08
CA ASP A 90 10.60 -0.14 12.20
C ASP A 90 10.10 0.77 13.32
N HIS A 91 8.85 1.19 13.23
CA HIS A 91 8.21 1.97 14.28
C HIS A 91 6.77 1.47 14.50
N PRO A 92 6.32 1.33 15.76
CA PRO A 92 5.00 0.78 16.06
C PRO A 92 3.83 1.64 15.57
N ASP A 93 4.07 2.92 15.30
CA ASP A 93 3.05 3.86 14.82
C ASP A 93 3.26 4.29 13.37
N ASN A 94 4.07 3.59 12.59
CA ASN A 94 4.23 3.88 11.17
C ASN A 94 3.03 3.37 10.35
N LYS A 95 3.00 3.77 9.09
CA LYS A 95 1.89 3.39 8.18
C LYS A 95 1.74 1.87 8.04
N ALA A 96 2.84 1.14 7.92
CA ALA A 96 2.82 -0.32 7.80
C ALA A 96 2.20 -0.97 9.05
N SER A 97 2.57 -0.50 10.24
CA SER A 97 2.02 -1.00 11.51
C SER A 97 0.53 -0.70 11.64
N HIS A 98 0.09 0.51 11.30
CA HIS A 98 -1.32 0.88 11.31
C HIS A 98 -2.13 0.09 10.29
N CYS A 99 -1.60 -0.10 9.09
CA CYS A 99 -2.25 -0.89 8.05
C CYS A 99 -2.43 -2.34 8.50
N ALA A 100 -1.39 -2.95 9.04
CA ALA A 100 -1.47 -4.33 9.56
C ALA A 100 -2.52 -4.45 10.68
N ALA A 101 -2.56 -3.52 11.62
CA ALA A 101 -3.55 -3.51 12.68
C ALA A 101 -4.98 -3.38 12.16
N ASN A 102 -5.21 -2.52 11.16
CA ASN A 102 -6.51 -2.35 10.53
C ASN A 102 -6.94 -3.60 9.76
N ILE A 103 -6.04 -4.20 9.00
CA ILE A 103 -6.32 -5.46 8.29
C ILE A 103 -6.69 -6.57 9.29
N ALA A 104 -5.94 -6.71 10.36
CA ALA A 104 -6.20 -7.72 11.40
C ALA A 104 -7.55 -7.51 12.08
N LYS A 105 -7.91 -6.25 12.35
CA LYS A 105 -9.21 -5.88 12.92
C LYS A 105 -10.36 -6.39 12.04
N TYR A 106 -10.31 -6.11 10.75
CA TYR A 106 -11.37 -6.54 9.81
C TYR A 106 -11.30 -8.04 9.49
N TYR A 107 -10.12 -8.61 9.49
CA TYR A 107 -9.95 -10.06 9.39
C TYR A 107 -10.73 -10.80 10.48
N ASN A 108 -10.57 -10.36 11.71
CA ASN A 108 -11.25 -10.96 12.85
C ASN A 108 -12.76 -10.66 12.83
N ARG A 109 -13.12 -9.43 12.52
CA ARG A 109 -14.53 -9.00 12.47
C ARG A 109 -15.35 -9.80 11.47
N PHE A 110 -14.79 -10.10 10.30
CA PHE A 110 -15.46 -10.80 9.22
C PHE A 110 -14.98 -12.24 9.04
N ASN A 111 -14.44 -12.85 10.09
CA ASN A 111 -13.89 -14.19 10.01
C ASN A 111 -14.95 -15.26 9.77
N ALA A 112 -16.15 -15.11 10.33
CA ALA A 112 -17.23 -16.10 10.20
C ALA A 112 -17.63 -16.33 8.74
N GLN A 113 -17.72 -15.26 7.95
CA GLN A 113 -18.05 -15.32 6.52
C GLN A 113 -16.85 -15.37 5.59
N LYS A 114 -15.64 -15.50 6.12
CA LYS A 114 -14.39 -15.48 5.33
C LYS A 114 -14.27 -14.22 4.48
N GLY A 115 -14.61 -13.06 5.05
CA GLY A 115 -14.52 -11.76 4.37
C GLY A 115 -13.10 -11.48 3.90
N THR A 116 -12.98 -10.92 2.70
CA THR A 116 -11.69 -10.65 2.06
C THR A 116 -11.40 -9.15 2.02
N GLN A 117 -10.11 -8.82 1.91
CA GLN A 117 -9.65 -7.45 1.87
C GLN A 117 -8.64 -7.27 0.74
N PHE A 118 -8.70 -6.12 0.09
CA PHE A 118 -7.70 -5.69 -0.89
C PHE A 118 -6.82 -4.61 -0.27
N VAL A 119 -5.54 -4.66 -0.60
CA VAL A 119 -4.58 -3.61 -0.23
C VAL A 119 -3.94 -3.07 -1.50
N PHE A 120 -4.19 -1.79 -1.77
CA PHE A 120 -3.66 -1.11 -2.96
C PHE A 120 -2.49 -0.23 -2.59
N SER A 121 -1.38 -0.42 -3.30
CA SER A 121 -0.24 0.50 -3.28
C SER A 121 0.51 0.41 -4.60
N ASP A 122 0.85 1.56 -5.17
CA ASP A 122 1.66 1.64 -6.39
C ASP A 122 3.15 1.71 -6.06
N LEU A 123 3.50 2.05 -4.82
CA LEU A 123 4.86 2.02 -4.30
C LEU A 123 5.05 0.88 -3.30
N GLY A 124 6.30 0.47 -3.10
CA GLY A 124 6.65 -0.55 -2.12
C GLY A 124 6.10 -1.93 -2.44
N THR A 125 5.86 -2.20 -3.72
CA THR A 125 5.29 -3.46 -4.20
C THR A 125 6.24 -4.64 -3.98
N TYR A 126 5.70 -5.84 -4.04
CA TYR A 126 6.45 -7.06 -3.81
C TYR A 126 7.65 -7.21 -4.77
N LYS A 127 8.83 -7.43 -4.19
CA LYS A 127 10.07 -7.77 -4.89
C LYS A 127 10.74 -8.91 -4.13
N PRO A 128 10.97 -10.07 -4.79
CA PRO A 128 11.70 -11.17 -4.15
C PRO A 128 13.11 -10.73 -3.73
N ASN A 129 13.52 -11.14 -2.54
CA ASN A 129 14.87 -10.91 -2.00
C ASN A 129 15.23 -9.43 -1.71
N GLU A 130 14.27 -8.53 -1.78
CA GLU A 130 14.43 -7.13 -1.36
C GLU A 130 13.40 -6.77 -0.31
N TRP A 131 13.78 -5.90 0.64
CA TRP A 131 12.81 -5.32 1.56
C TRP A 131 11.76 -4.53 0.76
N ASN A 132 10.49 -4.76 1.04
CA ASN A 132 9.40 -4.01 0.42
C ASN A 132 8.22 -3.91 1.40
N VAL A 133 7.37 -2.92 1.18
CA VAL A 133 6.25 -2.64 2.10
C VAL A 133 5.24 -3.77 2.14
N TYR A 134 4.94 -4.40 1.01
CA TYR A 134 4.01 -5.52 0.96
C TYR A 134 4.46 -6.67 1.87
N SER A 135 5.71 -7.08 1.72
CA SER A 135 6.28 -8.16 2.53
C SER A 135 6.36 -7.79 4.01
N GLU A 136 6.62 -6.53 4.31
CA GLU A 136 6.68 -6.03 5.69
C GLU A 136 5.31 -6.07 6.36
N ILE A 137 4.26 -5.61 5.67
CA ILE A 137 2.90 -5.68 6.20
C ILE A 137 2.48 -7.14 6.38
N LYS A 138 2.80 -8.01 5.43
CA LYS A 138 2.53 -9.45 5.55
C LYS A 138 3.24 -10.04 6.78
N ARG A 139 4.52 -9.70 6.98
CA ARG A 139 5.27 -10.15 8.15
C ARG A 139 4.57 -9.75 9.45
N LYS A 140 4.13 -8.48 9.55
CA LYS A 140 3.40 -7.99 10.73
C LYS A 140 2.07 -8.72 10.92
N LEU A 141 1.34 -8.99 9.85
CA LEU A 141 0.08 -9.74 9.92
C LEU A 141 0.30 -11.17 10.44
N VAL A 142 1.36 -11.82 10.01
CA VAL A 142 1.69 -13.19 10.44
C VAL A 142 2.25 -13.20 11.87
N GLU A 143 3.27 -12.39 12.13
CA GLU A 143 4.01 -12.44 13.40
C GLU A 143 3.28 -11.75 14.54
N ASP A 144 2.69 -10.57 14.28
CA ASP A 144 2.08 -9.76 15.33
C ASP A 144 0.58 -10.05 15.50
N HIS A 145 -0.09 -10.52 14.45
CA HIS A 145 -1.54 -10.72 14.45
C HIS A 145 -1.98 -12.16 14.21
N GLY A 146 -1.05 -13.08 13.97
CA GLY A 146 -1.34 -14.51 13.87
C GLY A 146 -2.16 -14.95 12.66
N ILE A 147 -2.20 -14.14 11.60
CA ILE A 147 -2.90 -14.52 10.38
C ILE A 147 -2.05 -15.51 9.58
N PRO A 148 -2.62 -16.63 9.13
CA PRO A 148 -1.87 -17.62 8.35
C PRO A 148 -1.26 -17.02 7.08
N ALA A 149 0.01 -17.29 6.84
CA ALA A 149 0.75 -16.71 5.72
C ALA A 149 0.10 -17.04 4.35
N HIS A 150 -0.46 -18.24 4.21
CA HIS A 150 -1.07 -18.67 2.94
C HIS A 150 -2.39 -17.92 2.61
N GLU A 151 -2.99 -17.25 3.59
CA GLU A 151 -4.19 -16.43 3.37
C GLU A 151 -3.86 -15.01 2.92
N ILE A 152 -2.58 -14.65 2.88
CA ILE A 152 -2.07 -13.32 2.49
C ILE A 152 -1.24 -13.49 1.23
N ARG A 153 -1.68 -12.90 0.13
CA ARG A 153 -1.02 -13.07 -1.16
C ARG A 153 -0.79 -11.72 -1.85
N PHE A 154 0.15 -11.72 -2.79
CA PHE A 154 0.45 -10.57 -3.64
C PHE A 154 0.12 -10.93 -5.09
N ILE A 155 -0.51 -10.01 -5.83
CA ILE A 155 -0.86 -10.27 -7.23
C ILE A 155 0.38 -10.54 -8.08
N GLN A 156 1.52 -9.94 -7.72
CA GLN A 156 2.80 -10.13 -8.41
C GLN A 156 3.36 -11.56 -8.27
N GLU A 157 2.85 -12.36 -7.36
CA GLU A 157 3.23 -13.78 -7.26
C GLU A 157 2.74 -14.59 -8.46
N ALA A 158 1.67 -14.15 -9.10
CA ALA A 158 1.14 -14.79 -10.30
C ALA A 158 2.00 -14.44 -11.51
N LYS A 159 2.58 -15.45 -12.14
CA LYS A 159 3.48 -15.31 -13.29
C LYS A 159 2.76 -15.39 -14.63
N ASN A 160 1.53 -15.89 -14.65
CA ASN A 160 0.72 -16.07 -15.85
C ASN A 160 -0.77 -15.96 -15.52
N ASP A 161 -1.61 -15.98 -16.56
CA ASP A 161 -3.05 -15.82 -16.41
C ASP A 161 -3.70 -16.93 -15.57
N LYS A 162 -3.21 -18.16 -15.67
CA LYS A 162 -3.71 -19.27 -14.87
C LYS A 162 -3.48 -19.05 -13.38
N GLN A 163 -2.26 -18.66 -12.99
CA GLN A 163 -1.91 -18.37 -11.60
C GLN A 163 -2.68 -17.16 -11.06
N ARG A 164 -2.88 -16.15 -11.91
CA ARG A 164 -3.69 -14.99 -11.56
C ARG A 164 -5.15 -15.39 -11.29
N LYS A 165 -5.71 -16.24 -12.14
CA LYS A 165 -7.05 -16.76 -11.98
C LYS A 165 -7.18 -17.62 -10.71
N ASP A 166 -6.15 -18.38 -10.37
CA ASP A 166 -6.11 -19.17 -9.14
C ASP A 166 -6.14 -18.28 -7.89
N LEU A 167 -5.43 -17.14 -7.90
CA LEU A 167 -5.49 -16.16 -6.81
C LEU A 167 -6.89 -15.56 -6.67
N ILE A 168 -7.50 -15.18 -7.79
CA ILE A 168 -8.85 -14.62 -7.81
C ILE A 168 -9.87 -15.63 -7.28
N ASN A 169 -9.77 -16.89 -7.73
CA ASN A 169 -10.63 -17.97 -7.24
C ASN A 169 -10.42 -18.21 -5.75
N GLY A 170 -9.17 -18.16 -5.26
CA GLY A 170 -8.86 -18.27 -3.85
C GLY A 170 -9.52 -17.17 -3.00
N MET A 171 -9.56 -15.94 -3.51
CA MET A 171 -10.29 -14.84 -2.88
C MET A 171 -11.80 -15.14 -2.84
N ASN A 172 -12.39 -15.49 -3.96
CA ASN A 172 -13.83 -15.77 -4.06
C ASN A 172 -14.28 -16.97 -3.21
N GLU A 173 -13.39 -17.92 -2.97
CA GLU A 173 -13.64 -19.09 -2.13
C GLU A 173 -13.35 -18.84 -0.63
N GLY A 174 -12.73 -17.71 -0.30
CA GLY A 174 -12.35 -17.38 1.07
C GLY A 174 -11.10 -18.10 1.57
N LYS A 175 -10.33 -18.72 0.68
CA LYS A 175 -9.05 -19.36 1.00
C LYS A 175 -7.92 -18.34 1.12
N ILE A 176 -8.01 -17.26 0.35
CA ILE A 176 -7.14 -16.08 0.45
C ILE A 176 -8.00 -14.96 1.02
N ARG A 177 -7.53 -14.36 2.09
CA ARG A 177 -8.30 -13.35 2.82
C ARG A 177 -7.78 -11.92 2.57
N VAL A 178 -6.50 -11.78 2.19
CA VAL A 178 -5.86 -10.48 1.93
C VAL A 178 -5.07 -10.57 0.63
N LEU A 179 -5.36 -9.70 -0.31
CA LEU A 179 -4.65 -9.61 -1.59
C LEU A 179 -4.10 -8.20 -1.78
N PHE A 180 -2.79 -8.12 -1.97
CA PHE A 180 -2.07 -6.88 -2.27
C PHE A 180 -1.85 -6.75 -3.77
N GLY A 181 -1.95 -5.53 -4.26
CA GLY A 181 -1.61 -5.23 -5.64
C GLY A 181 -1.57 -3.74 -5.92
N SER A 182 -1.06 -3.39 -7.11
CA SER A 182 -1.14 -2.04 -7.61
C SER A 182 -2.52 -1.75 -8.20
N THR A 183 -2.86 -0.48 -8.30
CA THR A 183 -4.12 -0.04 -8.89
C THR A 183 -4.29 -0.55 -10.32
N SER A 184 -3.20 -0.54 -11.11
CA SER A 184 -3.23 -1.04 -12.48
C SER A 184 -3.46 -2.56 -12.60
N MET A 185 -3.01 -3.34 -11.62
CA MET A 185 -3.11 -4.80 -11.65
C MET A 185 -4.44 -5.32 -11.09
N LEU A 186 -5.03 -4.61 -10.13
CA LEU A 186 -6.27 -5.02 -9.45
C LEU A 186 -7.48 -4.16 -9.83
N GLY A 187 -7.25 -2.98 -10.40
CA GLY A 187 -8.30 -1.98 -10.59
C GLY A 187 -9.28 -2.26 -11.72
N THR A 188 -8.91 -3.07 -12.71
CA THR A 188 -9.74 -3.32 -13.88
C THR A 188 -9.89 -4.80 -14.20
N GLY A 189 -11.13 -5.23 -14.40
CA GLY A 189 -11.44 -6.58 -14.87
C GLY A 189 -11.19 -7.72 -13.88
N VAL A 190 -10.94 -7.41 -12.62
CA VAL A 190 -10.73 -8.42 -11.58
C VAL A 190 -12.06 -8.71 -10.90
N ASN A 191 -12.57 -9.92 -11.10
CA ASN A 191 -13.82 -10.38 -10.47
C ASN A 191 -13.51 -11.18 -9.19
N ALA A 192 -13.05 -10.50 -8.16
CA ALA A 192 -12.65 -11.10 -6.90
C ALA A 192 -13.40 -10.50 -5.69
N GLN A 193 -14.61 -9.97 -5.92
CA GLN A 193 -15.35 -9.20 -4.95
C GLN A 193 -16.44 -9.96 -4.18
N LYS A 194 -16.62 -11.25 -4.42
CA LYS A 194 -17.70 -12.02 -3.78
C LYS A 194 -17.72 -11.91 -2.25
N ARG A 195 -16.54 -11.86 -1.64
CA ARG A 195 -16.35 -11.81 -0.19
C ARG A 195 -15.70 -10.51 0.28
N ALA A 196 -15.48 -9.56 -0.63
CA ALA A 196 -14.76 -8.32 -0.32
C ALA A 196 -15.53 -7.46 0.67
N VAL A 197 -14.90 -7.11 1.77
CA VAL A 197 -15.49 -6.28 2.83
C VAL A 197 -14.75 -4.97 3.04
N VAL A 198 -13.44 -4.92 2.73
CA VAL A 198 -12.62 -3.73 2.93
C VAL A 198 -11.59 -3.59 1.81
N VAL A 199 -11.34 -2.35 1.42
CA VAL A 199 -10.24 -1.96 0.54
C VAL A 199 -9.38 -0.94 1.29
N HIS A 200 -8.09 -1.19 1.31
CA HIS A 200 -7.11 -0.30 1.92
C HIS A 200 -6.27 0.37 0.83
N HIS A 201 -6.15 1.69 0.90
CA HIS A 201 -5.27 2.46 0.02
C HIS A 201 -4.10 3.00 0.83
N LEU A 202 -2.87 2.64 0.47
CA LEU A 202 -1.66 3.04 1.19
C LEU A 202 -1.06 4.34 0.65
N ASP A 203 -1.17 4.58 -0.64
CA ASP A 203 -0.61 5.76 -1.31
C ASP A 203 -1.63 6.53 -2.14
#